data_c465b32b1a225966ffd9d57f38122a0d
#
_entry.id   c465b32b1a225966ffd9d57f38122a0d
#
_cell.length_a   1.000
_cell.length_b   1.000
_cell.length_c   1.000
_cell.angle_alpha   90.00
_cell.angle_beta   90.00
_cell.angle_gamma   90.00
#
_symmetry.space_group_name_H-M   'P 1'
#
loop_
_entity.id
_entity.type
_entity.pdbx_description
1 polymer ?
#
loop_
_entity_poly.entity_id
_entity_poly.type
_entity_poly.pdbx_seq_one_letter_code
_entity_poly.pdbx_strand_id
1 'polypeptide(L)'
;ANQKMAGLQTRDQAKTFIYAFLYGAGPSKIGKVVGGNARVGQQLTSKFLSNMPKLKTLRDNVTEAAETGTIKALDGRRLHIRSPHASLNTLLQGAGAIVCKQWLVHMDERIRKAGVDVKLVASVHDEYQFEVAKKDVERFGQITKDAMIETTSTLGMRCPLDCEYKAGTTWKETH
;
A
#
# COMPACT_ATOMS: atom_id res chain seq x y z
N ALA A 1 16.41 -0.16 -4.62
CA ALA A 1 15.99 0.42 -5.90
C ALA A 1 15.66 1.92 -5.73
N ASN A 2 14.66 2.30 -4.95
CA ASN A 2 14.14 3.68 -4.83
C ASN A 2 15.18 4.71 -4.37
N GLN A 3 16.07 4.34 -3.45
CA GLN A 3 17.16 5.19 -2.98
C GLN A 3 18.08 5.64 -4.13
N LYS A 4 18.47 4.68 -5.00
CA LYS A 4 19.30 4.96 -6.18
C LYS A 4 18.55 5.83 -7.20
N MET A 5 17.26 5.54 -7.44
CA MET A 5 16.44 6.30 -8.39
C MET A 5 16.24 7.76 -7.97
N ALA A 6 16.07 8.01 -6.68
CA ALA A 6 15.98 9.36 -6.15
C ALA A 6 17.37 10.04 -5.96
N GLY A 7 18.45 9.26 -5.96
CA GLY A 7 19.82 9.76 -5.71
C GLY A 7 20.03 10.19 -4.26
N LEU A 8 19.39 9.47 -3.32
CA LEU A 8 19.44 9.76 -1.89
C LEU A 8 20.55 8.97 -1.19
N GLN A 9 21.12 9.55 -0.13
CA GLN A 9 22.29 8.99 0.56
C GLN A 9 21.91 7.82 1.49
N THR A 10 20.71 7.90 2.14
CA THR A 10 20.30 6.89 3.11
C THR A 10 18.96 6.25 2.76
N ARG A 11 18.72 5.04 3.30
CA ARG A 11 17.44 4.33 3.17
C ARG A 11 16.30 5.09 3.85
N ASP A 12 16.57 5.72 4.99
CA ASP A 12 15.55 6.46 5.75
C ASP A 12 15.12 7.73 5.02
N GLN A 13 16.07 8.47 4.43
CA GLN A 13 15.74 9.60 3.55
C GLN A 13 14.88 9.14 2.36
N ALA A 14 15.21 8.00 1.75
CA ALA A 14 14.43 7.45 0.64
C ALA A 14 13.02 7.06 1.06
N LYS A 15 12.87 6.43 2.22
CA LYS A 15 11.56 6.06 2.79
C LYS A 15 10.72 7.32 3.05
N THR A 16 11.27 8.31 3.74
CA THR A 16 10.59 9.57 4.05
C THR A 16 10.23 10.35 2.79
N PHE A 17 11.15 10.40 1.81
CA PHE A 17 10.91 11.04 0.52
C PHE A 17 9.73 10.38 -0.23
N ILE A 18 9.74 9.06 -0.36
CA ILE A 18 8.70 8.33 -1.10
C ILE A 18 7.34 8.56 -0.45
N TYR A 19 7.23 8.44 0.87
CA TYR A 19 5.99 8.73 1.55
C TYR A 19 5.54 10.18 1.34
N ALA A 20 6.42 11.14 1.54
CA ALA A 20 6.10 12.55 1.28
C ALA A 20 5.62 12.77 -0.16
N PHE A 21 6.30 12.19 -1.14
CA PHE A 21 5.93 12.25 -2.55
C PHE A 21 4.56 11.62 -2.84
N LEU A 22 4.32 10.41 -2.36
CA LEU A 22 3.05 9.68 -2.55
C LEU A 22 1.88 10.38 -1.86
N TYR A 23 2.12 11.00 -0.71
CA TYR A 23 1.12 11.81 0.00
C TYR A 23 0.93 13.22 -0.58
N GLY A 24 1.54 13.53 -1.72
CA GLY A 24 1.32 14.79 -2.43
C GLY A 24 2.01 16.00 -1.77
N ALA A 25 3.07 15.78 -1.01
CA ALA A 25 3.83 16.87 -0.42
C ALA A 25 4.43 17.79 -1.49
N GLY A 26 4.29 19.09 -1.30
CA GLY A 26 4.89 20.10 -2.19
C GLY A 26 6.42 20.17 -2.06
N PRO A 27 7.08 20.85 -3.02
CA PRO A 27 8.55 20.92 -3.11
C PRO A 27 9.25 21.36 -1.84
N SER A 28 8.67 22.31 -1.09
CA SER A 28 9.24 22.79 0.17
C SER A 28 9.32 21.68 1.23
N LYS A 29 8.26 20.90 1.40
CA LYS A 29 8.22 19.80 2.35
C LYS A 29 9.17 18.67 1.94
N ILE A 30 9.22 18.35 0.64
CA ILE A 30 10.14 17.35 0.08
C ILE A 30 11.60 17.78 0.28
N GLY A 31 11.92 19.05 0.02
CA GLY A 31 13.28 19.57 0.23
C GLY A 31 13.75 19.42 1.67
N LYS A 32 12.91 19.68 2.64
CA LYS A 32 13.22 19.53 4.08
C LYS A 32 13.62 18.09 4.47
N VAL A 33 13.11 17.07 3.78
CA VAL A 33 13.48 15.66 4.02
C VAL A 33 14.97 15.40 3.87
N VAL A 34 15.63 16.17 3.01
CA VAL A 34 17.06 16.05 2.73
C VAL A 34 17.87 17.25 3.27
N GLY A 35 17.27 18.04 4.17
CA GLY A 35 17.91 19.23 4.72
C GLY A 35 18.04 20.41 3.75
N GLY A 36 17.26 20.39 2.66
CA GLY A 36 17.27 21.40 1.60
C GLY A 36 16.03 22.29 1.57
N ASN A 37 15.96 23.14 0.56
CA ASN A 37 14.86 24.06 0.31
C ASN A 37 13.91 23.56 -0.81
N ALA A 38 12.93 24.37 -1.19
CA ALA A 38 11.94 24.03 -2.21
C ALA A 38 12.57 23.69 -3.59
N ARG A 39 13.66 24.37 -3.96
CA ARG A 39 14.40 24.11 -5.22
C ARG A 39 15.00 22.69 -5.21
N VAL A 40 15.61 22.30 -4.09
CA VAL A 40 16.15 20.95 -3.90
C VAL A 40 15.04 19.90 -3.96
N GLY A 41 13.89 20.16 -3.32
CA GLY A 41 12.73 19.28 -3.39
C GLY A 41 12.17 19.11 -4.79
N GLN A 42 12.13 20.17 -5.58
CA GLN A 42 11.70 20.12 -6.98
C GLN A 42 12.68 19.32 -7.84
N GLN A 43 13.98 19.55 -7.70
CA GLN A 43 15.01 18.81 -8.41
C GLN A 43 14.95 17.31 -8.07
N LEU A 44 14.79 16.96 -6.80
CA LEU A 44 14.66 15.59 -6.34
C LEU A 44 13.45 14.89 -6.96
N THR A 45 12.30 15.54 -6.93
CA THR A 45 11.06 15.03 -7.54
C THR A 45 11.21 14.85 -9.06
N SER A 46 11.78 15.82 -9.73
CA SER A 46 11.99 15.75 -11.19
C SER A 46 12.94 14.61 -11.56
N LYS A 47 14.05 14.46 -10.83
CA LYS A 47 15.01 13.37 -11.03
C LYS A 47 14.37 12.00 -10.77
N PHE A 48 13.58 11.87 -9.69
CA PHE A 48 12.88 10.64 -9.39
C PHE A 48 11.90 10.24 -10.49
N LEU A 49 11.07 11.18 -10.94
CA LEU A 49 10.10 10.95 -12.02
C LEU A 49 10.75 10.68 -13.38
N SER A 50 11.88 11.32 -13.69
CA SER A 50 12.62 11.02 -14.92
C SER A 50 13.16 9.59 -14.95
N ASN A 51 13.54 9.06 -13.78
CA ASN A 51 13.97 7.67 -13.63
C ASN A 51 12.79 6.66 -13.54
N MET A 52 11.56 7.16 -13.43
CA MET A 52 10.33 6.34 -13.34
C MET A 52 9.23 6.86 -14.26
N PRO A 53 9.41 6.78 -15.60
CA PRO A 53 8.49 7.41 -16.56
C PRO A 53 7.05 6.88 -16.43
N LYS A 54 6.87 5.60 -16.14
CA LYS A 54 5.52 5.02 -15.93
C LYS A 54 4.81 5.58 -14.69
N LEU A 55 5.55 5.87 -13.62
CA LEU A 55 5.00 6.52 -12.43
C LEU A 55 4.64 7.98 -12.74
N LYS A 56 5.46 8.67 -13.55
CA LYS A 56 5.14 10.01 -14.02
C LYS A 56 3.83 10.02 -14.81
N THR A 57 3.71 9.15 -15.80
CA THR A 57 2.47 9.01 -16.60
C THR A 57 1.26 8.70 -15.71
N LEU A 58 1.37 7.77 -14.77
CA LEU A 58 0.29 7.46 -13.83
C LEU A 58 -0.12 8.69 -13.03
N ARG A 59 0.84 9.43 -12.48
CA ARG A 59 0.58 10.63 -11.70
C ARG A 59 -0.14 11.70 -12.54
N ASP A 60 0.36 11.94 -13.76
CA ASP A 60 -0.19 12.96 -14.66
C ASP A 60 -1.64 12.59 -15.03
N ASN A 61 -1.91 11.35 -15.45
CA ASN A 61 -3.25 10.86 -15.79
C ASN A 61 -4.23 10.93 -14.61
N VAL A 62 -3.78 10.57 -13.41
CA VAL A 62 -4.63 10.60 -12.21
C VAL A 62 -4.92 12.05 -11.78
N THR A 63 -3.97 12.95 -11.97
CA THR A 63 -4.17 14.39 -11.70
C THR A 63 -5.17 14.99 -12.67
N GLU A 64 -5.08 14.70 -13.95
CA GLU A 64 -6.04 15.12 -14.98
C GLU A 64 -7.44 14.55 -14.70
N ALA A 65 -7.54 13.24 -14.46
CA ALA A 65 -8.82 12.62 -14.13
C ALA A 65 -9.48 13.22 -12.87
N ALA A 66 -8.67 13.67 -11.91
CA ALA A 66 -9.15 14.28 -10.68
C ALA A 66 -9.83 15.65 -10.88
N GLU A 67 -9.65 16.30 -12.02
CA GLU A 67 -10.34 17.56 -12.37
C GLU A 67 -11.87 17.35 -12.42
N THR A 68 -12.32 16.14 -12.72
CA THR A 68 -13.75 15.76 -12.68
C THR A 68 -14.29 15.53 -11.25
N GLY A 69 -13.45 15.67 -10.22
CA GLY A 69 -13.78 15.40 -8.81
C GLY A 69 -13.80 13.93 -8.43
N THR A 70 -13.57 13.01 -9.38
CA THR A 70 -13.54 11.57 -9.13
C THR A 70 -12.49 10.85 -9.96
N ILE A 71 -11.95 9.74 -9.41
CA ILE A 71 -11.09 8.81 -10.14
C ILE A 71 -11.62 7.38 -10.01
N LYS A 72 -11.24 6.52 -10.94
CA LYS A 72 -11.60 5.10 -10.91
C LYS A 72 -10.59 4.32 -10.07
N ALA A 73 -11.07 3.57 -9.08
CA ALA A 73 -10.26 2.69 -8.25
C ALA A 73 -9.90 1.37 -8.94
N LEU A 74 -9.09 0.54 -8.28
CA LEU A 74 -8.61 -0.76 -8.77
C LEU A 74 -9.75 -1.71 -9.16
N ASP A 75 -10.85 -1.73 -8.40
CA ASP A 75 -12.04 -2.55 -8.63
C ASP A 75 -13.15 -1.83 -9.44
N GLY A 76 -12.84 -0.67 -9.99
CA GLY A 76 -13.75 0.10 -10.83
C GLY A 76 -14.68 1.06 -10.09
N ARG A 77 -14.73 1.05 -8.75
CA ARG A 77 -15.51 2.04 -7.98
C ARG A 77 -14.99 3.45 -8.17
N ARG A 78 -15.85 4.44 -7.93
CA ARG A 78 -15.47 5.85 -7.96
C ARG A 78 -14.91 6.29 -6.60
N LEU A 79 -13.74 6.92 -6.61
CA LEU A 79 -13.14 7.57 -5.46
C LEU A 79 -13.30 9.09 -5.60
N HIS A 80 -13.88 9.73 -4.61
CA HIS A 80 -13.99 11.20 -4.57
C HIS A 80 -12.64 11.83 -4.23
N ILE A 81 -12.27 12.84 -5.00
CA ILE A 81 -11.03 13.58 -4.84
C ILE A 81 -11.32 14.92 -4.17
N ARG A 82 -10.74 15.11 -2.99
CA ARG A 82 -10.85 16.36 -2.24
C ARG A 82 -9.91 17.46 -2.77
N SER A 83 -8.79 17.06 -3.35
CA SER A 83 -7.79 17.94 -3.93
C SER A 83 -7.01 17.21 -5.02
N PRO A 84 -6.77 17.83 -6.20
CA PRO A 84 -5.98 17.22 -7.27
C PRO A 84 -4.58 16.77 -6.82
N HIS A 85 -3.96 17.49 -5.90
CA HIS A 85 -2.64 17.12 -5.35
C HIS A 85 -2.66 15.83 -4.52
N ALA A 86 -3.81 15.44 -3.98
CA ALA A 86 -3.99 14.21 -3.21
C ALA A 86 -4.45 13.02 -4.07
N SER A 87 -4.66 13.21 -5.37
CA SER A 87 -5.26 12.20 -6.25
C SER A 87 -4.46 10.89 -6.31
N LEU A 88 -3.15 10.98 -6.48
CA LEU A 88 -2.28 9.80 -6.47
C LEU A 88 -2.34 9.05 -5.14
N ASN A 89 -2.30 9.78 -4.01
CA ASN A 89 -2.44 9.17 -2.69
C ASN A 89 -3.79 8.49 -2.53
N THR A 90 -4.89 9.16 -2.94
CA THR A 90 -6.24 8.59 -2.87
C THR A 90 -6.34 7.30 -3.70
N LEU A 91 -5.74 7.26 -4.89
CA LEU A 91 -5.69 6.05 -5.71
C LEU A 91 -4.94 4.91 -5.01
N LEU A 92 -3.75 5.18 -4.49
CA LEU A 92 -2.90 4.15 -3.88
C LEU A 92 -3.46 3.64 -2.56
N GLN A 93 -3.95 4.53 -1.69
CA GLN A 93 -4.60 4.14 -0.44
C GLN A 93 -5.91 3.37 -0.70
N GLY A 94 -6.68 3.80 -1.70
CA GLY A 94 -7.87 3.08 -2.14
C GLY A 94 -7.55 1.68 -2.67
N ALA A 95 -6.49 1.54 -3.45
CA ALA A 95 -6.03 0.25 -3.94
C ALA A 95 -5.59 -0.68 -2.80
N GLY A 96 -4.80 -0.17 -1.84
CA GLY A 96 -4.42 -0.92 -0.64
C GLY A 96 -5.63 -1.43 0.15
N ALA A 97 -6.61 -0.56 0.39
CA ALA A 97 -7.84 -0.93 1.10
C ALA A 97 -8.66 -2.00 0.34
N ILE A 98 -8.69 -1.95 -1.00
CA ILE A 98 -9.36 -2.96 -1.82
C ILE A 98 -8.63 -4.30 -1.72
N VAL A 99 -7.29 -4.30 -1.83
CA VAL A 99 -6.47 -5.51 -1.67
C VAL A 99 -6.72 -6.14 -0.30
N CYS A 100 -6.61 -5.39 0.79
CA CYS A 100 -6.83 -5.91 2.13
C CYS A 100 -8.23 -6.51 2.31
N LYS A 101 -9.28 -5.81 1.85
CA LYS A 101 -10.65 -6.32 1.94
C LYS A 101 -10.87 -7.59 1.12
N GLN A 102 -10.34 -7.66 -0.09
CA GLN A 102 -10.43 -8.85 -0.93
C GLN A 102 -9.67 -10.02 -0.29
N TRP A 103 -8.48 -9.75 0.27
CA TRP A 103 -7.72 -10.73 1.04
C TRP A 103 -8.51 -11.28 2.21
N LEU A 104 -9.19 -10.42 2.98
CA LEU A 104 -10.02 -10.85 4.12
C LEU A 104 -11.17 -11.76 3.65
N VAL A 105 -11.82 -11.45 2.53
CA VAL A 105 -12.88 -12.29 1.95
C VAL A 105 -12.34 -13.68 1.59
N HIS A 106 -11.20 -13.75 0.90
CA HIS A 106 -10.59 -15.05 0.56
C HIS A 106 -10.11 -15.81 1.79
N MET A 107 -9.59 -15.11 2.82
CA MET A 107 -9.28 -15.75 4.10
C MET A 107 -10.53 -16.37 4.73
N ASP A 108 -11.62 -15.64 4.85
CA ASP A 108 -12.88 -16.12 5.45
C ASP A 108 -13.41 -17.38 4.72
N GLU A 109 -13.44 -17.37 3.39
CA GLU A 109 -13.85 -18.52 2.59
C GLU A 109 -12.96 -19.75 2.84
N ARG A 110 -11.66 -19.57 2.91
CA ARG A 110 -10.69 -20.65 3.15
C ARG A 110 -10.74 -21.17 4.57
N ILE A 111 -10.94 -20.30 5.57
CA ILE A 111 -11.11 -20.66 6.99
C ILE A 111 -12.32 -21.57 7.13
N ARG A 112 -13.47 -21.18 6.54
CA ARG A 112 -14.70 -21.97 6.57
C ARG A 112 -14.52 -23.35 5.91
N LYS A 113 -13.90 -23.38 4.74
CA LYS A 113 -13.60 -24.65 4.02
C LYS A 113 -12.66 -25.56 4.80
N ALA A 114 -11.70 -24.97 5.50
CA ALA A 114 -10.74 -25.73 6.30
C ALA A 114 -11.28 -26.18 7.67
N GLY A 115 -12.40 -25.61 8.14
CA GLY A 115 -12.97 -25.89 9.46
C GLY A 115 -12.04 -25.48 10.60
N VAL A 116 -11.26 -24.40 10.44
CA VAL A 116 -10.36 -23.89 11.48
C VAL A 116 -11.12 -22.87 12.33
N ASP A 117 -11.06 -23.02 13.64
CA ASP A 117 -11.66 -22.06 14.57
C ASP A 117 -10.74 -20.85 14.74
N VAL A 118 -11.12 -19.77 14.08
CA VAL A 118 -10.38 -18.51 14.04
C VAL A 118 -11.33 -17.34 14.27
N LYS A 119 -10.91 -16.36 15.04
CA LYS A 119 -11.69 -15.16 15.31
C LYS A 119 -10.91 -13.93 14.89
N LEU A 120 -11.47 -13.13 13.99
CA LEU A 120 -10.93 -11.81 13.66
C LEU A 120 -11.14 -10.89 14.87
N VAL A 121 -10.05 -10.39 15.43
CA VAL A 121 -10.05 -9.54 16.62
C VAL A 121 -9.90 -8.06 16.26
N ALA A 122 -9.00 -7.76 15.31
CA ALA A 122 -8.77 -6.39 14.89
C ALA A 122 -8.38 -6.31 13.40
N SER A 123 -8.73 -5.17 12.80
CA SER A 123 -8.31 -4.75 11.46
C SER A 123 -7.66 -3.38 11.59
N VAL A 124 -6.37 -3.29 11.36
CA VAL A 124 -5.57 -2.08 11.52
C VAL A 124 -4.78 -1.81 10.25
N HIS A 125 -5.26 -0.85 9.43
CA HIS A 125 -4.67 -0.48 8.14
C HIS A 125 -4.52 -1.66 7.17
N ASP A 126 -3.33 -2.23 7.07
CA ASP A 126 -2.91 -3.34 6.22
C ASP A 126 -2.61 -4.62 7.02
N GLU A 127 -3.05 -4.68 8.26
CA GLU A 127 -2.83 -5.76 9.22
C GLU A 127 -4.16 -6.29 9.76
N TYR A 128 -4.24 -7.62 9.93
CA TYR A 128 -5.33 -8.30 10.61
C TYR A 128 -4.80 -9.08 11.81
N GLN A 129 -5.45 -8.92 12.96
CA GLN A 129 -5.18 -9.69 14.16
C GLN A 129 -6.26 -10.74 14.36
N PHE A 130 -5.82 -11.97 14.58
CA PHE A 130 -6.70 -13.11 14.77
C PHE A 130 -6.35 -13.87 16.06
N GLU A 131 -7.38 -14.36 16.75
CA GLU A 131 -7.25 -15.36 17.79
C GLU A 131 -7.35 -16.74 17.15
N VAL A 132 -6.35 -17.58 17.39
CA VAL A 132 -6.22 -18.91 16.77
C VAL A 132 -5.73 -19.92 17.80
N ALA A 133 -6.26 -21.13 17.79
CA ALA A 133 -5.75 -22.20 18.65
C ALA A 133 -4.29 -22.54 18.27
N LYS A 134 -3.43 -22.75 19.28
CA LYS A 134 -1.98 -22.99 19.07
C LYS A 134 -1.68 -24.09 18.05
N LYS A 135 -2.48 -25.16 18.04
CA LYS A 135 -2.35 -26.28 17.10
C LYS A 135 -2.62 -25.90 15.63
N ASP A 136 -3.36 -24.82 15.39
CA ASP A 136 -3.81 -24.41 14.07
C ASP A 136 -3.03 -23.22 13.50
N VAL A 137 -2.05 -22.66 14.24
CA VAL A 137 -1.29 -21.48 13.86
C VAL A 137 -0.63 -21.62 12.48
N GLU A 138 0.13 -22.69 12.27
CA GLU A 138 0.83 -22.93 11.00
C GLU A 138 -0.16 -23.14 9.83
N ARG A 139 -1.22 -23.90 10.08
CA ARG A 139 -2.28 -24.12 9.09
C ARG A 139 -2.99 -22.83 8.72
N PHE A 140 -3.29 -21.99 9.70
CA PHE A 140 -3.89 -20.69 9.48
C PHE A 140 -2.92 -19.75 8.75
N GLY A 141 -1.65 -19.74 9.13
CA GLY A 141 -0.61 -18.96 8.43
C GLY A 141 -0.52 -19.32 6.95
N GLN A 142 -0.63 -20.59 6.59
CA GLN A 142 -0.68 -21.01 5.19
C GLN A 142 -1.96 -20.54 4.50
N ILE A 143 -3.11 -20.61 5.16
CA ILE A 143 -4.38 -20.10 4.63
C ILE A 143 -4.28 -18.61 4.30
N THR A 144 -3.63 -17.80 5.13
CA THR A 144 -3.46 -16.36 4.87
C THR A 144 -2.62 -16.10 3.62
N LYS A 145 -1.54 -16.86 3.42
CA LYS A 145 -0.68 -16.76 2.23
C LYS A 145 -1.41 -17.18 0.95
N ASP A 146 -2.10 -18.30 1.00
CA ASP A 146 -2.87 -18.80 -0.15
C ASP A 146 -4.00 -17.83 -0.54
N ALA A 147 -4.64 -17.21 0.44
CA ALA A 147 -5.65 -16.17 0.23
C ALA A 147 -5.05 -14.91 -0.43
N MET A 148 -3.81 -14.53 -0.12
CA MET A 148 -3.13 -13.41 -0.75
C MET A 148 -2.77 -13.71 -2.21
N ILE A 149 -2.34 -14.93 -2.51
CA ILE A 149 -2.07 -15.39 -3.89
C ILE A 149 -3.38 -15.33 -4.70
N GLU A 150 -4.49 -15.81 -4.14
CA GLU A 150 -5.80 -15.74 -4.78
C GLU A 150 -6.25 -14.29 -5.00
N THR A 151 -6.01 -13.40 -4.03
CA THR A 151 -6.27 -11.96 -4.15
C THR A 151 -5.51 -11.34 -5.32
N THR A 152 -4.23 -11.71 -5.50
CA THR A 152 -3.42 -11.30 -6.65
C THR A 152 -4.12 -11.63 -7.97
N SER A 153 -4.61 -12.86 -8.09
CA SER A 153 -5.27 -13.36 -9.30
C SER A 153 -6.63 -12.69 -9.52
N THR A 154 -7.44 -12.59 -8.47
CA THR A 154 -8.79 -11.99 -8.53
C THR A 154 -8.75 -10.52 -8.95
N LEU A 155 -7.75 -9.77 -8.48
CA LEU A 155 -7.58 -8.36 -8.84
C LEU A 155 -6.76 -8.15 -10.12
N GLY A 156 -6.33 -9.20 -10.80
CA GLY A 156 -5.54 -9.13 -12.03
C GLY A 156 -4.21 -8.38 -11.85
N MET A 157 -3.59 -8.49 -10.68
CA MET A 157 -2.35 -7.80 -10.37
C MET A 157 -1.18 -8.40 -11.16
N ARG A 158 -0.41 -7.55 -11.82
CA ARG A 158 0.81 -7.97 -12.56
C ARG A 158 2.02 -8.22 -11.66
N CYS A 159 1.97 -7.70 -10.43
CA CYS A 159 2.97 -7.93 -9.40
C CYS A 159 2.36 -8.90 -8.38
N PRO A 160 3.01 -10.01 -8.04
CA PRO A 160 2.51 -10.91 -7.00
C PRO A 160 2.46 -10.15 -5.67
N LEU A 161 1.32 -10.31 -4.99
CA LEU A 161 1.17 -9.83 -3.61
C LEU A 161 1.62 -10.95 -2.67
N ASP A 162 2.19 -10.55 -1.55
CA ASP A 162 2.65 -11.45 -0.49
C ASP A 162 2.26 -10.90 0.87
N CYS A 163 2.22 -11.77 1.87
CA CYS A 163 1.97 -11.41 3.25
C CYS A 163 2.87 -12.23 4.18
N GLU A 164 3.16 -11.64 5.32
CA GLU A 164 3.84 -12.31 6.42
C GLU A 164 2.85 -12.51 7.58
N TYR A 165 3.06 -13.53 8.40
CA TYR A 165 2.37 -13.65 9.67
C TYR A 165 3.36 -13.85 10.80
N LYS A 166 2.98 -13.37 11.97
CA LYS A 166 3.68 -13.58 13.22
C LYS A 166 2.71 -14.18 14.22
N ALA A 167 3.18 -15.10 15.05
CA ALA A 167 2.40 -15.68 16.12
C ALA A 167 2.99 -15.27 17.48
N GLY A 168 2.11 -14.96 18.43
CA GLY A 168 2.47 -14.56 19.78
C GLY A 168 1.29 -14.73 20.73
N THR A 169 1.51 -14.48 21.99
CA THR A 169 0.46 -14.55 23.03
C THR A 169 -0.14 -13.18 23.31
N THR A 170 0.47 -12.14 22.79
CA THR A 170 0.04 -10.74 22.95
C THR A 170 0.19 -9.99 21.63
N TRP A 171 -0.58 -8.92 21.45
CA TRP A 171 -0.44 -8.03 20.29
C TRP A 171 0.99 -7.47 20.16
N LYS A 172 1.63 -7.13 21.28
CA LYS A 172 3.01 -6.60 21.26
C LYS A 172 4.01 -7.56 20.60
N GLU A 173 3.77 -8.87 20.65
CA GLU A 173 4.64 -9.88 20.04
C GLU A 173 4.39 -10.04 18.53
N THR A 174 3.22 -9.65 18.06
CA THR A 174 2.79 -9.81 16.67
C THR A 174 2.83 -8.53 15.85
N HIS A 175 2.99 -7.38 16.48
CA HIS A 175 3.00 -6.06 15.83
C HIS A 175 4.40 -5.50 15.58
#